data_e07aa4543825b0ca19bf403dbea85cd2
#
_entry.id   e07aa4543825b0ca19bf403dbea85cd2
#
_cell.length_a   1.000
_cell.length_b   1.000
_cell.length_c   1.000
_cell.angle_alpha   90.00
_cell.angle_beta   90.00
_cell.angle_gamma   90.00
#
_symmetry.space_group_name_H-M   'P 1'
#
loop_
_entity.id
_entity.type
_entity.pdbx_description
1 polymer ?
#
loop_
_entity_poly.entity_id
_entity_poly.type
_entity_poly.pdbx_seq_one_letter_code
_entity_poly.pdbx_strand_id
1 'polypeptide(L)'
;MRVPMTEYLFIDLDSERWLCRICGQDLGDARGNYKEGTLVYDRDPREIHPPILDPDKYEFTFSPDPEFCRILEFCCPQCGTQIEAEYLPPGHPPTVDMIWDIDSLREKWQASGNDAEIVVNYGPGENAVTDFTARFESTGSHSHAPADS
;
A
#
# COMPACT_ATOMS: atom_id res chain seq x y z
N MET A 1 20.77 5.01 7.73
CA MET A 1 20.82 4.54 6.30
C MET A 1 19.48 3.91 5.96
N ARG A 2 18.75 4.50 5.00
CA ARG A 2 17.38 4.09 4.68
C ARG A 2 17.31 3.35 3.35
N VAL A 3 16.74 2.15 3.36
CA VAL A 3 16.57 1.29 2.19
C VAL A 3 15.10 1.29 1.80
N PRO A 4 14.73 1.72 0.57
CA PRO A 4 13.37 1.64 0.10
C PRO A 4 12.98 0.19 -0.17
N MET A 5 11.94 -0.29 0.51
CA MET A 5 11.45 -1.66 0.40
C MET A 5 10.26 -1.76 -0.53
N THR A 6 9.33 -0.81 -0.41
CA THR A 6 8.17 -0.66 -1.27
C THR A 6 7.95 0.82 -1.59
N GLU A 7 6.88 1.12 -2.29
CA GLU A 7 6.47 2.50 -2.55
C GLU A 7 6.18 3.29 -1.26
N TYR A 8 5.75 2.59 -0.19
CA TYR A 8 5.29 3.21 1.05
C TYR A 8 6.17 2.90 2.27
N LEU A 9 7.17 2.03 2.13
CA LEU A 9 7.98 1.55 3.25
C LEU A 9 9.48 1.73 3.02
N PHE A 10 10.18 2.18 4.08
CA PHE A 10 11.62 2.08 4.24
C PHE A 10 11.98 1.11 5.36
N ILE A 11 13.18 0.54 5.29
CA ILE A 11 13.90 0.07 6.47
C ILE A 11 15.03 1.06 6.74
N ASP A 12 15.07 1.60 7.95
CA ASP A 12 16.25 2.30 8.46
C ASP A 12 17.20 1.29 9.10
N LEU A 13 18.31 1.02 8.42
CA LEU A 13 19.29 0.03 8.85
C LEU A 13 20.10 0.47 10.07
N ASP A 14 20.13 1.76 10.39
CA ASP A 14 20.87 2.27 11.57
C ASP A 14 20.08 2.01 12.85
N SER A 15 18.78 2.28 12.81
CA SER A 15 17.87 2.03 13.93
C SER A 15 17.17 0.66 13.89
N GLU A 16 17.30 -0.07 12.80
CA GLU A 16 16.61 -1.33 12.50
C GLU A 16 15.08 -1.22 12.65
N ARG A 17 14.53 -0.18 12.01
CA ARG A 17 13.09 0.13 12.10
C ARG A 17 12.43 0.17 10.72
N TRP A 18 11.19 -0.31 10.65
CA TRP A 18 10.28 0.00 9.57
C TRP A 18 9.80 1.43 9.67
N LEU A 19 9.85 2.18 8.57
CA LEU A 19 9.39 3.57 8.52
C LEU A 19 8.42 3.76 7.36
N CYS A 20 7.38 4.57 7.60
CA CYS A 20 6.53 5.09 6.53
C CYS A 20 7.36 6.02 5.63
N ARG A 21 7.37 5.77 4.31
CA ARG A 21 8.12 6.62 3.36
C ARG A 21 7.55 8.02 3.22
N ILE A 22 6.27 8.22 3.50
CA ILE A 22 5.58 9.50 3.30
C ILE A 22 5.90 10.48 4.44
N CYS A 23 5.86 10.01 5.70
CA CYS A 23 6.01 10.90 6.85
C CYS A 23 7.14 10.53 7.82
N GLY A 24 7.82 9.39 7.60
CA GLY A 24 8.89 8.91 8.48
C GLY A 24 8.41 8.27 9.78
N GLN A 25 7.10 8.03 9.94
CA GLN A 25 6.55 7.37 11.12
C GLN A 25 7.18 6.00 11.31
N ASP A 26 7.60 5.72 12.54
CA ASP A 26 8.09 4.42 12.97
C ASP A 26 6.93 3.41 13.04
N LEU A 27 7.08 2.30 12.33
CA LEU A 27 6.10 1.23 12.21
C LEU A 27 6.53 -0.07 12.90
N GLY A 28 7.64 -0.04 13.63
CA GLY A 28 8.09 -1.19 14.41
C GLY A 28 9.48 -1.72 14.03
N ASP A 29 9.84 -2.85 14.64
CA ASP A 29 11.11 -3.53 14.43
C ASP A 29 11.22 -4.04 12.98
N ALA A 30 12.35 -3.76 12.31
CA ALA A 30 12.61 -4.20 10.95
C ALA A 30 12.72 -5.73 10.81
N ARG A 31 12.96 -6.44 11.90
CA ARG A 31 12.96 -7.92 11.95
C ARG A 31 11.57 -8.51 12.20
N GLY A 32 10.57 -7.66 12.46
CA GLY A 32 9.17 -8.01 12.69
C GLY A 32 8.26 -7.65 11.52
N ASN A 33 6.96 -7.82 11.74
CA ASN A 33 5.94 -7.48 10.76
C ASN A 33 5.56 -5.99 10.89
N TYR A 34 5.84 -5.19 9.87
CA TYR A 34 5.52 -3.75 9.85
C TYR A 34 4.03 -3.46 10.06
N LYS A 35 3.14 -4.43 9.75
CA LYS A 35 1.69 -4.29 9.93
C LYS A 35 1.29 -4.10 11.39
N GLU A 36 2.11 -4.59 12.33
CA GLU A 36 1.87 -4.39 13.78
C GLU A 36 1.92 -2.92 14.20
N GLY A 37 2.65 -2.09 13.45
CA GLY A 37 2.74 -0.64 13.69
C GLY A 37 1.72 0.20 12.94
N THR A 38 0.77 -0.42 12.24
CA THR A 38 -0.23 0.28 11.43
C THR A 38 -1.60 0.33 12.11
N LEU A 39 -2.45 1.24 11.64
CA LEU A 39 -3.88 1.18 11.88
C LEU A 39 -4.51 0.20 10.89
N VAL A 40 -5.32 -0.71 11.40
CA VAL A 40 -6.00 -1.72 10.58
C VAL A 40 -7.48 -1.39 10.49
N TYR A 41 -7.99 -1.27 9.28
CA TYR A 41 -9.42 -1.15 9.01
C TYR A 41 -9.93 -2.44 8.37
N ASP A 42 -10.87 -3.10 9.03
CA ASP A 42 -11.55 -4.30 8.53
C ASP A 42 -12.78 -3.87 7.74
N ARG A 43 -12.61 -3.76 6.42
CA ARG A 43 -13.63 -3.27 5.50
C ARG A 43 -14.53 -4.38 5.02
N ASP A 44 -15.83 -4.12 5.01
CA ASP A 44 -16.78 -4.96 4.28
C ASP A 44 -16.49 -4.85 2.77
N PRO A 45 -16.23 -5.95 2.06
CA PRO A 45 -15.89 -5.91 0.64
C PRO A 45 -17.01 -5.32 -0.23
N ARG A 46 -18.26 -5.32 0.24
CA ARG A 46 -19.40 -4.69 -0.48
C ARG A 46 -19.33 -3.17 -0.52
N GLU A 47 -18.52 -2.53 0.31
CA GLU A 47 -18.27 -1.09 0.24
C GLU A 47 -17.48 -0.73 -1.03
N ILE A 48 -16.60 -1.62 -1.50
CA ILE A 48 -15.78 -1.43 -2.72
C ILE A 48 -16.44 -2.11 -3.92
N HIS A 49 -16.98 -3.31 -3.71
CA HIS A 49 -17.62 -4.13 -4.72
C HIS A 49 -19.11 -4.32 -4.39
N PRO A 50 -19.94 -3.27 -4.55
CA PRO A 50 -21.35 -3.35 -4.20
C PRO A 50 -22.06 -4.41 -5.04
N PRO A 51 -23.05 -5.13 -4.47
CA PRO A 51 -23.82 -6.10 -5.20
C PRO A 51 -24.64 -5.42 -6.32
N ILE A 52 -24.63 -6.04 -7.50
CA ILE A 52 -25.49 -5.62 -8.62
C ILE A 52 -26.79 -6.40 -8.48
N LEU A 53 -27.87 -5.69 -8.11
CA LEU A 53 -29.15 -6.30 -7.73
C LEU A 53 -30.24 -6.18 -8.80
N ASP A 54 -29.88 -5.89 -10.05
CA ASP A 54 -30.85 -5.85 -11.15
C ASP A 54 -31.04 -7.26 -11.73
N PRO A 55 -32.08 -8.02 -11.32
CA PRO A 55 -32.27 -9.39 -11.75
C PRO A 55 -32.67 -9.50 -13.22
N ASP A 56 -33.13 -8.41 -13.85
CA ASP A 56 -33.48 -8.40 -15.28
C ASP A 56 -32.25 -8.33 -16.18
N LYS A 57 -31.12 -7.87 -15.62
CA LYS A 57 -29.86 -7.73 -16.34
C LYS A 57 -28.81 -8.75 -15.94
N TYR A 58 -28.88 -9.24 -14.70
CA TYR A 58 -27.81 -10.07 -14.14
C TYR A 58 -28.39 -11.31 -13.44
N GLU A 59 -27.98 -12.48 -13.88
CA GLU A 59 -28.41 -13.73 -13.27
C GLU A 59 -27.88 -13.89 -11.83
N PHE A 60 -26.68 -13.34 -11.55
CA PHE A 60 -26.07 -13.35 -10.22
C PHE A 60 -25.15 -12.15 -10.03
N THR A 61 -24.82 -11.83 -8.75
CA THR A 61 -23.86 -10.80 -8.40
C THR A 61 -22.48 -11.42 -8.14
N PHE A 62 -21.43 -10.69 -8.54
CA PHE A 62 -20.04 -11.02 -8.21
C PHE A 62 -19.53 -10.28 -6.96
N SER A 63 -20.41 -9.61 -6.20
CA SER A 63 -20.05 -8.99 -4.95
C SER A 63 -19.52 -10.04 -3.97
N PRO A 64 -18.33 -9.85 -3.36
CA PRO A 64 -17.81 -10.77 -2.38
C PRO A 64 -18.71 -10.85 -1.15
N ASP A 65 -18.89 -12.07 -0.62
CA ASP A 65 -19.64 -12.29 0.61
C ASP A 65 -18.73 -12.00 1.82
N PRO A 66 -19.09 -11.06 2.72
CA PRO A 66 -18.31 -10.71 3.89
C PRO A 66 -18.19 -11.84 4.92
N GLU A 67 -19.01 -12.90 4.83
CA GLU A 67 -18.84 -14.10 5.64
C GLU A 67 -17.65 -14.96 5.20
N PHE A 68 -17.15 -14.78 3.96
CA PHE A 68 -16.01 -15.52 3.41
C PHE A 68 -14.80 -14.66 3.11
N CYS A 69 -15.00 -13.35 2.97
CA CYS A 69 -13.94 -12.43 2.58
C CYS A 69 -14.07 -11.09 3.30
N ARG A 70 -12.96 -10.60 3.86
CA ARG A 70 -12.80 -9.25 4.41
C ARG A 70 -11.64 -8.58 3.72
N ILE A 71 -11.65 -7.25 3.69
CA ILE A 71 -10.54 -6.46 3.21
C ILE A 71 -9.89 -5.80 4.41
N LEU A 72 -8.65 -6.19 4.73
CA LEU A 72 -7.87 -5.53 5.76
C LEU A 72 -6.99 -4.47 5.13
N GLU A 73 -7.22 -3.21 5.48
CA GLU A 73 -6.44 -2.07 5.02
C GLU A 73 -5.50 -1.62 6.13
N PHE A 74 -4.20 -1.54 5.81
CA PHE A 74 -3.14 -1.16 6.74
C PHE A 74 -2.70 0.26 6.45
N CYS A 75 -2.94 1.18 7.37
CA CYS A 75 -2.68 2.61 7.20
C CYS A 75 -1.63 3.11 8.18
N CYS A 76 -0.80 4.03 7.73
CA CYS A 76 0.14 4.72 8.61
C CYS A 76 -0.61 5.51 9.70
N PRO A 77 -0.31 5.31 11.00
CA PRO A 77 -1.02 5.97 12.09
C PRO A 77 -0.81 7.49 12.13
N GLN A 78 0.24 7.99 11.50
CA GLN A 78 0.57 9.42 11.50
C GLN A 78 -0.04 10.18 10.31
N CYS A 79 0.08 9.66 9.09
CA CYS A 79 -0.35 10.38 7.88
C CYS A 79 -1.55 9.76 7.17
N GLY A 80 -2.03 8.59 7.62
CA GLY A 80 -3.18 7.91 7.04
C GLY A 80 -2.92 7.24 5.69
N THR A 81 -1.68 7.28 5.17
CA THR A 81 -1.35 6.61 3.91
C THR A 81 -1.65 5.11 4.02
N GLN A 82 -2.44 4.59 3.10
CA GLN A 82 -2.65 3.16 2.97
C GLN A 82 -1.37 2.51 2.44
N ILE A 83 -0.81 1.62 3.25
CA ILE A 83 0.47 0.95 2.96
C ILE A 83 0.22 -0.37 2.25
N GLU A 84 -0.80 -1.11 2.68
CA GLU A 84 -1.12 -2.44 2.16
C GLU A 84 -2.63 -2.71 2.29
N ALA A 85 -3.14 -3.64 1.50
CA ALA A 85 -4.47 -4.19 1.65
C ALA A 85 -4.47 -5.70 1.37
N GLU A 86 -5.13 -6.46 2.23
CA GLU A 86 -5.23 -7.91 2.11
C GLU A 86 -6.70 -8.36 2.03
N TYR A 87 -6.96 -9.31 1.14
CA TYR A 87 -8.23 -10.03 1.08
C TYR A 87 -8.09 -11.33 1.86
N LEU A 88 -8.72 -11.41 3.01
CA LEU A 88 -8.59 -12.54 3.93
C LEU A 88 -9.95 -13.08 4.37
N PRO A 89 -10.03 -14.37 4.73
CA PRO A 89 -11.22 -14.89 5.42
C PRO A 89 -11.43 -14.19 6.77
N PRO A 90 -12.68 -14.02 7.23
CA PRO A 90 -12.97 -13.44 8.53
C PRO A 90 -12.20 -14.13 9.65
N GLY A 91 -11.57 -13.33 10.52
CA GLY A 91 -10.77 -13.84 11.64
C GLY A 91 -9.39 -14.37 11.28
N HIS A 92 -8.99 -14.36 10.01
CA HIS A 92 -7.63 -14.68 9.65
C HIS A 92 -6.69 -13.55 10.11
N PRO A 93 -5.56 -13.84 10.77
CA PRO A 93 -4.60 -12.82 11.16
C PRO A 93 -3.94 -12.21 9.92
N PRO A 94 -3.47 -10.95 9.99
CA PRO A 94 -2.66 -10.34 8.93
C PRO A 94 -1.50 -11.24 8.53
N THR A 95 -1.25 -11.34 7.23
CA THR A 95 -0.14 -12.16 6.75
C THR A 95 1.20 -11.50 7.01
N VAL A 96 2.25 -12.30 7.19
CA VAL A 96 3.63 -11.83 7.22
C VAL A 96 4.18 -11.97 5.81
N ASP A 97 4.14 -10.89 5.05
CA ASP A 97 4.49 -10.86 3.62
C ASP A 97 5.97 -10.52 3.35
N MET A 98 6.61 -9.84 4.31
CA MET A 98 8.02 -9.44 4.19
C MET A 98 8.79 -9.76 5.47
N ILE A 99 9.77 -10.66 5.32
CA ILE A 99 10.78 -10.94 6.36
C ILE A 99 12.15 -10.74 5.71
N TRP A 100 12.98 -9.91 6.32
CA TRP A 100 14.30 -9.59 5.81
C TRP A 100 15.39 -9.99 6.79
N ASP A 101 16.46 -10.57 6.24
CA ASP A 101 17.73 -10.66 6.94
C ASP A 101 18.39 -9.27 6.89
N ILE A 102 18.26 -8.53 7.99
CA ILE A 102 18.71 -7.14 8.09
C ILE A 102 20.22 -7.02 7.96
N ASP A 103 20.97 -8.00 8.45
CA ASP A 103 22.42 -7.98 8.37
C ASP A 103 22.89 -8.20 6.93
N SER A 104 22.32 -9.17 6.24
CA SER A 104 22.58 -9.41 4.81
C SER A 104 22.11 -8.23 3.94
N LEU A 105 20.97 -7.61 4.27
CA LEU A 105 20.48 -6.42 3.58
C LEU A 105 21.44 -5.25 3.71
N ARG A 106 21.99 -5.04 4.91
CA ARG A 106 22.99 -3.98 5.19
C ARG A 106 24.26 -4.17 4.37
N GLU A 107 24.79 -5.41 4.35
CA GLU A 107 26.00 -5.74 3.58
C GLU A 107 25.79 -5.51 2.08
N LYS A 108 24.69 -5.98 1.53
CA LYS A 108 24.35 -5.83 0.12
C LYS A 108 24.13 -4.36 -0.26
N TRP A 109 23.48 -3.60 0.59
CA TRP A 109 23.20 -2.18 0.35
C TRP A 109 24.49 -1.36 0.34
N GLN A 110 25.40 -1.62 1.28
CA GLN A 110 26.72 -0.99 1.32
C GLN A 110 27.58 -1.37 0.11
N ALA A 111 27.59 -2.65 -0.26
CA ALA A 111 28.36 -3.14 -1.39
C ALA A 111 27.88 -2.61 -2.75
N SER A 112 26.61 -2.30 -2.87
CA SER A 112 26.02 -1.76 -4.12
C SER A 112 26.42 -0.30 -4.41
N GLY A 113 27.06 0.39 -3.45
CA GLY A 113 27.40 1.81 -3.56
C GLY A 113 26.15 2.70 -3.64
N ASN A 114 25.00 2.15 -3.33
CA ASN A 114 23.74 2.85 -3.25
C ASN A 114 23.62 3.60 -1.91
N ASP A 115 24.60 4.44 -1.61
CA ASP A 115 24.41 5.64 -0.81
C ASP A 115 23.47 6.62 -1.54
N ALA A 116 22.94 6.22 -2.68
CA ALA A 116 21.92 6.92 -3.38
C ALA A 116 20.71 6.96 -2.46
N GLU A 117 20.57 8.05 -1.71
CA GLU A 117 19.28 8.58 -1.40
C GLU A 117 18.44 8.52 -2.68
N ILE A 118 17.69 7.46 -2.85
CA ILE A 118 16.50 7.54 -3.68
C ILE A 118 15.60 8.45 -2.86
N VAL A 119 15.90 9.73 -2.92
CA VAL A 119 15.03 10.79 -2.42
C VAL A 119 13.84 10.83 -3.37
N VAL A 120 12.98 9.85 -3.24
CA VAL A 120 11.61 10.07 -3.64
C VAL A 120 11.06 10.95 -2.51
N ASN A 121 11.20 12.25 -2.70
CA ASN A 121 10.61 13.25 -1.83
C ASN A 121 9.09 13.20 -1.98
N TYR A 122 8.48 12.20 -1.40
CA TYR A 122 7.09 12.30 -0.97
C TYR A 122 7.07 12.99 0.40
N GLY A 123 7.78 14.11 0.51
CA GLY A 123 7.63 14.98 1.67
C GLY A 123 6.20 15.52 1.70
N PRO A 124 5.70 15.99 2.85
CA PRO A 124 4.47 16.78 2.95
C PRO A 124 4.71 18.16 2.32
N GLY A 125 5.22 18.19 1.11
CA GLY A 125 5.35 19.37 0.28
C GLY A 125 4.09 19.50 -0.56
N GLU A 126 3.74 20.72 -0.87
CA GLU A 126 2.57 21.13 -1.66
C GLU A 126 2.38 20.39 -2.99
N ASN A 127 3.34 19.54 -3.39
CA ASN A 127 3.38 18.89 -4.70
C ASN A 127 3.15 17.38 -4.69
N ALA A 128 3.12 16.69 -3.54
CA ALA A 128 2.97 15.23 -3.51
C ALA A 128 1.59 14.79 -4.02
N VAL A 129 0.54 15.56 -3.70
CA VAL A 129 -0.82 15.30 -4.19
C VAL A 129 -0.98 15.78 -5.64
N THR A 130 -0.34 16.89 -6.03
CA THR A 130 -0.39 17.43 -7.38
C THR A 130 0.33 16.54 -8.38
N ASP A 131 1.48 15.96 -8.05
CA ASP A 131 2.19 15.06 -8.95
C ASP A 131 1.45 13.74 -9.15
N PHE A 132 0.76 13.24 -8.14
CA PHE A 132 -0.06 12.04 -8.27
C PHE A 132 -1.31 12.31 -9.12
N THR A 133 -1.97 13.45 -8.92
CA THR A 133 -3.14 13.88 -9.70
C THR A 133 -2.76 14.15 -11.15
N ALA A 134 -1.63 14.82 -11.41
CA ALA A 134 -1.14 15.11 -12.74
C ALA A 134 -0.77 13.83 -13.53
N ARG A 135 -0.24 12.79 -12.88
CA ARG A 135 0.01 11.49 -13.51
C ARG A 135 -1.28 10.78 -13.90
N PHE A 136 -2.33 10.86 -13.10
CA PHE A 136 -3.64 10.30 -13.43
C PHE A 136 -4.34 11.06 -14.56
N GLU A 137 -4.26 12.37 -14.58
CA GLU A 137 -4.84 13.21 -15.63
C GLU A 137 -4.12 13.01 -16.98
N SER A 138 -2.80 12.78 -16.99
CA SER A 138 -2.03 12.55 -18.22
C SER A 138 -2.27 11.19 -18.85
N THR A 139 -2.70 10.19 -18.09
CA THR A 139 -3.04 8.85 -18.62
C THR A 139 -4.52 8.70 -19.01
N GLY A 140 -5.37 9.67 -18.65
CA GLY A 140 -6.82 9.64 -18.87
C GLY A 140 -7.31 10.17 -20.21
N SER A 141 -6.46 10.64 -21.11
CA SER A 141 -6.89 11.14 -22.43
C SER A 141 -6.94 10.01 -23.49
N HIS A 142 -7.67 8.95 -23.23
CA HIS A 142 -8.17 8.12 -24.33
C HIS A 142 -9.49 8.73 -24.82
N SER A 143 -9.38 9.61 -25.80
CA SER A 143 -10.50 10.07 -26.59
C SER A 143 -11.12 8.86 -27.31
N HIS A 144 -12.24 8.39 -26.83
CA HIS A 144 -13.13 7.55 -27.65
C HIS A 144 -13.70 8.45 -28.75
N ALA A 145 -13.19 8.30 -29.97
CA ALA A 145 -13.86 8.81 -31.13
C ALA A 145 -15.23 8.10 -31.25
N PRO A 146 -16.33 8.82 -31.52
CA PRO A 146 -17.60 8.18 -31.75
C PRO A 146 -17.49 7.31 -33.02
N ALA A 147 -17.96 6.07 -32.92
CA ALA A 147 -18.15 5.22 -34.08
C ALA A 147 -19.29 5.81 -34.91
N ASP A 148 -18.94 6.29 -36.09
CA ASP A 148 -19.94 6.68 -37.10
C ASP A 148 -20.69 5.43 -37.56
N SER A 149 -22.02 5.57 -37.52
CA SER A 149 -23.04 4.60 -37.96
C SER A 149 -23.11 4.44 -39.44
#